data_c48e4441304df16b3b8c6dfe3f2b63dd
#
_entry.id   c48e4441304df16b3b8c6dfe3f2b63dd
#
_cell.length_a   1.000
_cell.length_b   1.000
_cell.length_c   1.000
_cell.angle_alpha   90.00
_cell.angle_beta   90.00
_cell.angle_gamma   90.00
#
_symmetry.space_group_name_H-M   'P 1'
#
loop_
_entity.id
_entity.type
_entity.pdbx_description
1 polymer ?
#
loop_
_entity_poly.entity_id
_entity_poly.type
_entity_poly.pdbx_seq_one_letter_code
_entity_poly.pdbx_strand_id
1 'polypeptide(L)'
;MKKLVLGSLVAVLLSGCATAHQQTEQEKALVGDWICHVKPAAKAPLPVEHFDYVTYRVDQTVLLRGISQIDTKEGWMRYLLQAKAKWQASDGKLSYDFTDRLFKTAHSPQVAKIIEQVPEFKDYEKEFVSPCDRCGDHLDMKIKMKSPTRMTNFNTYTKETSQCRKLGVGEKTKEVKLIEKLVKEKGSI
;
A
#
# COMPACT_ATOMS: atom_id res chain seq x y z
N MET A 1 -59.98 19.48 45.36
CA MET A 1 -58.96 18.49 45.49
C MET A 1 -58.44 18.17 44.08
N LYS A 2 -57.31 18.79 43.67
CA LYS A 2 -56.69 18.59 42.33
C LYS A 2 -55.52 17.66 42.51
N LYS A 3 -55.53 16.45 41.87
CA LYS A 3 -54.45 15.52 41.86
C LYS A 3 -53.51 15.86 40.67
N LEU A 4 -52.29 16.31 40.99
CA LEU A 4 -51.21 16.44 40.04
C LEU A 4 -50.66 15.05 39.79
N VAL A 5 -50.68 14.61 38.50
CA VAL A 5 -50.01 13.43 38.03
C VAL A 5 -48.64 13.89 37.45
N LEU A 6 -47.59 13.56 38.19
CA LEU A 6 -46.19 13.77 37.74
C LEU A 6 -45.84 12.66 36.76
N GLY A 7 -45.82 12.98 35.48
CA GLY A 7 -45.32 12.06 34.45
C GLY A 7 -43.78 12.08 34.42
N SER A 8 -43.16 11.01 34.89
CA SER A 8 -41.71 10.79 34.78
C SER A 8 -41.32 10.48 33.32
N LEU A 9 -40.65 11.45 32.66
CA LEU A 9 -40.04 11.29 31.35
C LEU A 9 -38.73 10.56 31.56
N VAL A 10 -38.71 9.23 31.34
CA VAL A 10 -37.46 8.45 31.27
C VAL A 10 -36.85 8.67 29.91
N ALA A 11 -35.88 9.57 29.85
CA ALA A 11 -35.02 9.73 28.67
C ALA A 11 -34.04 8.54 28.60
N VAL A 12 -34.34 7.55 27.76
CA VAL A 12 -33.43 6.48 27.41
C VAL A 12 -32.37 7.07 26.51
N LEU A 13 -31.24 7.42 27.10
CA LEU A 13 -30.00 7.72 26.36
C LEU A 13 -29.51 6.41 25.73
N LEU A 14 -29.90 6.16 24.48
CA LEU A 14 -29.25 5.19 23.59
C LEU A 14 -27.86 5.72 23.26
N SER A 15 -26.92 5.57 24.19
CA SER A 15 -25.51 5.66 23.90
C SER A 15 -25.16 4.50 22.97
N GLY A 16 -25.18 4.78 21.66
CA GLY A 16 -24.61 3.90 20.64
C GLY A 16 -23.13 3.73 20.94
N CYS A 17 -22.79 2.67 21.68
CA CYS A 17 -21.41 2.19 21.74
C CYS A 17 -21.04 1.79 20.30
N ALA A 18 -20.39 2.69 19.56
CA ALA A 18 -19.59 2.27 18.45
C ALA A 18 -18.57 1.28 19.03
N THR A 19 -18.76 -0.01 18.81
CA THR A 19 -17.81 -1.04 19.22
C THR A 19 -16.50 -0.73 18.52
N ALA A 20 -15.54 -0.15 19.26
CA ALA A 20 -14.21 0.08 18.75
C ALA A 20 -13.67 -1.27 18.28
N HIS A 21 -13.22 -1.33 17.03
CA HIS A 21 -12.62 -2.55 16.48
C HIS A 21 -11.47 -3.00 17.38
N GLN A 22 -11.59 -4.19 17.95
CA GLN A 22 -10.53 -4.75 18.77
C GLN A 22 -9.49 -5.39 17.82
N GLN A 23 -8.31 -4.76 17.72
CA GLN A 23 -7.25 -5.24 16.89
C GLN A 23 -6.83 -6.67 17.25
N THR A 24 -6.66 -7.51 16.23
CA THR A 24 -6.07 -8.84 16.38
C THR A 24 -4.59 -8.73 16.77
N GLU A 25 -4.01 -9.79 17.33
CA GLU A 25 -2.58 -9.83 17.63
C GLU A 25 -1.72 -9.65 16.36
N GLN A 26 -2.22 -10.14 15.22
CA GLN A 26 -1.58 -9.96 13.94
C GLN A 26 -1.60 -8.50 13.47
N GLU A 27 -2.71 -7.81 13.64
CA GLU A 27 -2.81 -6.38 13.35
C GLU A 27 -1.87 -5.55 14.22
N LYS A 28 -1.83 -5.81 15.52
CA LYS A 28 -0.88 -5.14 16.43
C LYS A 28 0.58 -5.33 16.01
N ALA A 29 0.94 -6.53 15.55
CA ALA A 29 2.29 -6.83 15.07
C ALA A 29 2.62 -6.05 13.78
N LEU A 30 1.63 -5.80 12.91
CA LEU A 30 1.81 -5.09 11.65
C LEU A 30 1.94 -3.58 11.83
N VAL A 31 1.30 -2.97 12.82
CA VAL A 31 1.35 -1.51 13.02
C VAL A 31 2.77 -0.97 12.99
N GLY A 32 3.00 0.09 12.19
CA GLY A 32 4.29 0.74 11.98
C GLY A 32 4.74 0.77 10.53
N ASP A 33 5.99 1.12 10.32
CA ASP A 33 6.58 1.30 9.00
C ASP A 33 7.31 0.04 8.53
N TRP A 34 7.08 -0.33 7.28
CA TRP A 34 7.67 -1.51 6.66
C TRP A 34 8.26 -1.16 5.29
N ILE A 35 9.38 -1.79 4.96
CA ILE A 35 9.90 -1.82 3.59
C ILE A 35 9.79 -3.24 3.05
N CYS A 36 9.14 -3.39 1.91
CA CYS A 36 8.94 -4.65 1.22
C CYS A 36 9.69 -4.64 -0.10
N HIS A 37 10.33 -5.74 -0.44
CA HIS A 37 11.03 -5.94 -1.70
C HIS A 37 10.42 -7.15 -2.42
N VAL A 38 9.89 -6.93 -3.61
CA VAL A 38 9.46 -7.97 -4.55
C VAL A 38 10.65 -8.31 -5.42
N LYS A 39 11.12 -9.54 -5.33
CA LYS A 39 12.21 -9.99 -6.21
C LYS A 39 11.64 -10.35 -7.59
N PRO A 40 12.30 -9.92 -8.66
CA PRO A 40 11.92 -10.33 -9.99
C PRO A 40 11.92 -11.86 -10.11
N ALA A 41 10.97 -12.41 -10.86
CA ALA A 41 11.01 -13.83 -11.20
C ALA A 41 12.29 -14.13 -12.00
N ALA A 42 12.99 -15.22 -11.68
CA ALA A 42 14.28 -15.58 -12.30
C ALA A 42 14.23 -15.71 -13.84
N LYS A 43 13.04 -15.82 -14.44
CA LYS A 43 12.80 -15.93 -15.88
C LYS A 43 11.95 -14.77 -16.43
N ALA A 44 11.81 -13.67 -15.68
CA ALA A 44 11.09 -12.51 -16.18
C ALA A 44 11.82 -11.93 -17.40
N PRO A 45 11.12 -11.62 -18.49
CA PRO A 45 11.74 -11.03 -19.70
C PRO A 45 12.38 -9.67 -19.40
N LEU A 46 11.85 -8.95 -18.42
CA LEU A 46 12.40 -7.70 -17.89
C LEU A 46 12.51 -7.82 -16.36
N PRO A 47 13.70 -7.62 -15.78
CA PRO A 47 13.91 -7.67 -14.34
C PRO A 47 13.34 -6.38 -13.69
N VAL A 48 12.08 -6.44 -13.30
CA VAL A 48 11.46 -5.33 -12.56
C VAL A 48 11.82 -5.44 -11.09
N GLU A 49 12.52 -4.45 -10.55
CA GLU A 49 12.67 -4.29 -9.11
C GLU A 49 11.50 -3.49 -8.56
N HIS A 50 10.88 -4.00 -7.49
CA HIS A 50 9.76 -3.34 -6.85
C HIS A 50 9.96 -3.25 -5.34
N PHE A 51 9.83 -2.03 -4.82
CA PHE A 51 9.92 -1.74 -3.38
C PHE A 51 8.68 -1.00 -2.92
N ASP A 52 8.07 -1.47 -1.83
CA ASP A 52 6.96 -0.79 -1.16
C ASP A 52 7.38 -0.30 0.21
N TYR A 53 7.15 0.98 0.47
CA TYR A 53 7.17 1.57 1.80
C TYR A 53 5.75 1.67 2.31
N VAL A 54 5.41 0.85 3.31
CA VAL A 54 4.06 0.67 3.83
C VAL A 54 3.99 1.15 5.26
N THR A 55 3.04 2.04 5.56
CA THR A 55 2.76 2.54 6.91
C THR A 55 1.40 2.05 7.37
N TYR A 56 1.36 1.04 8.25
CA TYR A 56 0.14 0.56 8.91
C TYR A 56 -0.15 1.37 10.15
N ARG A 57 -1.36 1.90 10.28
CA ARG A 57 -1.79 2.71 11.42
C ARG A 57 -2.78 1.96 12.30
N VAL A 58 -2.84 2.37 13.57
CA VAL A 58 -3.73 1.78 14.58
C VAL A 58 -5.21 1.94 14.23
N ASP A 59 -5.57 3.00 13.50
CA ASP A 59 -6.92 3.31 13.03
C ASP A 59 -7.35 2.49 11.80
N GLN A 60 -6.60 1.43 11.48
CA GLN A 60 -6.80 0.58 10.31
C GLN A 60 -6.66 1.30 8.96
N THR A 61 -6.04 2.48 8.94
CA THR A 61 -5.62 3.09 7.69
C THR A 61 -4.21 2.63 7.33
N VAL A 62 -3.94 2.49 6.04
CA VAL A 62 -2.61 2.19 5.51
C VAL A 62 -2.27 3.18 4.40
N LEU A 63 -1.01 3.58 4.38
CA LEU A 63 -0.42 4.33 3.29
C LEU A 63 0.65 3.47 2.63
N LEU A 64 0.44 3.15 1.35
CA LEU A 64 1.39 2.45 0.51
C LEU A 64 2.06 3.45 -0.43
N ARG A 65 3.37 3.36 -0.54
CA ARG A 65 4.18 4.14 -1.48
C ARG A 65 5.22 3.20 -2.08
N GLY A 66 5.10 2.93 -3.35
CA GLY A 66 5.95 1.96 -4.02
C GLY A 66 6.71 2.57 -5.19
N ILE A 67 7.83 1.98 -5.53
CA ILE A 67 8.54 2.21 -6.79
C ILE A 67 8.76 0.89 -7.50
N SER A 68 8.44 0.89 -8.80
CA SER A 68 8.87 -0.16 -9.73
C SER A 68 9.92 0.41 -10.64
N GLN A 69 11.02 -0.31 -10.83
CA GLN A 69 12.13 0.15 -11.65
C GLN A 69 12.62 -0.97 -12.58
N ILE A 70 12.90 -0.59 -13.81
CA ILE A 70 13.58 -1.40 -14.80
C ILE A 70 14.81 -0.62 -15.24
N ASP A 71 16.00 -1.19 -15.05
CA ASP A 71 17.23 -0.59 -15.53
C ASP A 71 17.43 -0.96 -17.01
N THR A 72 17.74 0.03 -17.82
CA THR A 72 18.06 -0.11 -19.27
C THR A 72 19.44 0.44 -19.54
N LYS A 73 19.93 0.25 -20.77
CA LYS A 73 21.22 0.84 -21.21
C LYS A 73 21.18 2.38 -21.26
N GLU A 74 19.99 2.93 -21.50
CA GLU A 74 19.73 4.36 -21.65
C GLU A 74 19.38 5.05 -20.32
N GLY A 75 19.24 4.28 -19.23
CA GLY A 75 18.87 4.78 -17.91
C GLY A 75 17.84 3.88 -17.24
N TRP A 76 16.84 4.46 -16.60
CA TRP A 76 15.81 3.69 -15.89
C TRP A 76 14.40 4.08 -16.32
N MET A 77 13.55 3.07 -16.45
CA MET A 77 12.09 3.22 -16.39
C MET A 77 11.69 3.10 -14.93
N ARG A 78 10.99 4.09 -14.40
CA ARG A 78 10.57 4.09 -13.00
C ARG A 78 9.15 4.58 -12.85
N TYR A 79 8.41 3.90 -12.00
CA TYR A 79 7.03 4.22 -11.68
C TYR A 79 6.91 4.41 -10.17
N LEU A 80 6.17 5.44 -9.78
CA LEU A 80 5.79 5.71 -8.40
C LEU A 80 4.31 5.36 -8.23
N LEU A 81 4.01 4.45 -7.32
CA LEU A 81 2.67 4.15 -6.86
C LEU A 81 2.47 4.77 -5.47
N GLN A 82 1.32 5.38 -5.28
CA GLN A 82 0.83 5.76 -3.95
C GLN A 82 -0.59 5.26 -3.81
N ALA A 83 -0.94 4.73 -2.63
CA ALA A 83 -2.30 4.29 -2.35
C ALA A 83 -2.64 4.49 -0.88
N LYS A 84 -3.88 4.90 -0.61
CA LYS A 84 -4.51 4.85 0.70
C LYS A 84 -5.52 3.72 0.73
N ALA A 85 -5.60 3.02 1.84
CA ALA A 85 -6.58 1.96 2.01
C ALA A 85 -7.01 1.84 3.48
N LYS A 86 -8.13 1.15 3.71
CA LYS A 86 -8.39 0.45 4.96
C LYS A 86 -7.73 -0.91 4.90
N TRP A 87 -7.27 -1.42 6.04
CA TRP A 87 -6.63 -2.72 6.10
C TRP A 87 -7.13 -3.53 7.28
N GLN A 88 -7.09 -4.85 7.13
CA GLN A 88 -7.39 -5.82 8.17
C GLN A 88 -6.44 -7.01 8.03
N ALA A 89 -6.08 -7.64 9.16
CA ALA A 89 -5.25 -8.83 9.14
C ALA A 89 -5.69 -9.85 10.18
N SER A 90 -5.92 -11.09 9.75
CA SER A 90 -6.21 -12.24 10.62
C SER A 90 -5.80 -13.53 9.93
N ASP A 91 -5.41 -14.53 10.71
CA ASP A 91 -5.17 -15.91 10.25
C ASP A 91 -4.27 -16.03 9.01
N GLY A 92 -3.23 -15.21 8.95
CA GLY A 92 -2.29 -15.21 7.82
C GLY A 92 -2.83 -14.54 6.55
N LYS A 93 -3.95 -13.84 6.63
CA LYS A 93 -4.50 -13.03 5.55
C LYS A 93 -4.29 -11.54 5.87
N LEU A 94 -4.13 -10.74 4.84
CA LEU A 94 -4.06 -9.30 4.88
C LEU A 94 -4.88 -8.77 3.72
N SER A 95 -5.90 -7.94 4.03
CA SER A 95 -6.79 -7.37 3.02
C SER A 95 -6.66 -5.86 3.01
N TYR A 96 -6.74 -5.27 1.83
CA TYR A 96 -6.81 -3.84 1.60
C TYR A 96 -8.09 -3.47 0.86
N ASP A 97 -8.79 -2.45 1.37
CA ASP A 97 -9.88 -1.75 0.68
C ASP A 97 -9.37 -0.36 0.32
N PHE A 98 -9.02 -0.18 -0.95
CA PHE A 98 -8.40 1.06 -1.44
C PHE A 98 -9.42 2.20 -1.50
N THR A 99 -9.00 3.36 -1.01
CA THR A 99 -9.81 4.60 -1.02
C THR A 99 -9.25 5.64 -1.97
N ASP A 100 -7.95 5.55 -2.29
CA ASP A 100 -7.28 6.50 -3.19
C ASP A 100 -6.02 5.87 -3.78
N ARG A 101 -5.70 6.20 -5.04
CA ARG A 101 -4.53 5.71 -5.75
C ARG A 101 -3.98 6.78 -6.68
N LEU A 102 -2.67 6.92 -6.70
CA LEU A 102 -1.95 7.81 -7.60
C LEU A 102 -0.79 7.05 -8.24
N PHE A 103 -0.72 7.10 -9.54
CA PHE A 103 0.37 6.52 -10.32
C PHE A 103 1.10 7.62 -11.08
N LYS A 104 2.43 7.66 -11.01
CA LYS A 104 3.26 8.65 -11.68
C LYS A 104 4.50 8.00 -12.29
N THR A 105 4.89 8.51 -13.45
CA THR A 105 6.16 8.15 -14.08
C THR A 105 7.30 8.99 -13.54
N ALA A 106 8.48 8.38 -13.38
CA ALA A 106 9.70 9.02 -12.90
C ALA A 106 10.94 8.48 -13.65
N HIS A 107 10.82 8.37 -14.96
CA HIS A 107 11.87 7.89 -15.85
C HIS A 107 13.10 8.81 -15.85
N SER A 108 14.25 8.25 -16.23
CA SER A 108 15.41 9.09 -16.61
C SER A 108 15.07 9.92 -17.86
N PRO A 109 15.66 11.11 -18.03
CA PRO A 109 15.30 12.00 -19.13
C PRO A 109 15.42 11.35 -20.51
N GLN A 110 16.43 10.48 -20.69
CA GLN A 110 16.67 9.80 -21.96
C GLN A 110 15.62 8.72 -22.25
N VAL A 111 15.24 7.94 -21.24
CA VAL A 111 14.18 6.94 -21.34
C VAL A 111 12.83 7.60 -21.59
N ALA A 112 12.51 8.70 -20.87
CA ALA A 112 11.27 9.47 -21.09
C ALA A 112 11.16 9.93 -22.56
N LYS A 113 12.25 10.47 -23.13
CA LYS A 113 12.29 10.89 -24.53
C LYS A 113 12.06 9.73 -25.50
N ILE A 114 12.63 8.55 -25.24
CA ILE A 114 12.41 7.36 -26.07
C ILE A 114 10.94 6.94 -26.01
N ILE A 115 10.34 6.89 -24.82
CA ILE A 115 8.92 6.53 -24.64
C ILE A 115 8.00 7.50 -25.42
N GLU A 116 8.30 8.79 -25.38
CA GLU A 116 7.52 9.79 -26.12
C GLU A 116 7.60 9.62 -27.63
N GLN A 117 8.75 9.15 -28.16
CA GLN A 117 9.01 9.00 -29.59
C GLN A 117 8.54 7.67 -30.15
N VAL A 118 8.31 6.63 -29.34
CA VAL A 118 7.96 5.28 -29.76
C VAL A 118 6.56 4.93 -29.26
N PRO A 119 5.53 4.96 -30.15
CA PRO A 119 4.12 4.72 -29.75
C PRO A 119 3.92 3.39 -29.02
N GLU A 120 4.61 2.33 -29.41
CA GLU A 120 4.52 1.01 -28.83
C GLU A 120 4.95 1.00 -27.36
N PHE A 121 5.97 1.79 -26.98
CA PHE A 121 6.37 1.95 -25.57
C PHE A 121 5.34 2.74 -24.77
N LYS A 122 4.70 3.69 -25.38
CA LYS A 122 3.62 4.48 -24.75
C LYS A 122 2.39 3.63 -24.46
N ASP A 123 2.05 2.72 -25.35
CA ASP A 123 0.94 1.78 -25.15
C ASP A 123 1.28 0.71 -24.11
N TYR A 124 2.52 0.18 -24.14
CA TYR A 124 3.05 -0.70 -23.09
C TYR A 124 3.01 -0.03 -21.71
N GLU A 125 3.41 1.23 -21.64
CA GLU A 125 3.37 2.01 -20.39
C GLU A 125 1.95 2.12 -19.84
N LYS A 126 0.94 2.39 -20.68
CA LYS A 126 -0.47 2.41 -20.27
C LYS A 126 -0.92 1.07 -19.69
N GLU A 127 -0.51 -0.05 -20.31
CA GLU A 127 -0.82 -1.39 -19.81
C GLU A 127 -0.14 -1.67 -18.47
N PHE A 128 1.11 -1.22 -18.29
CA PHE A 128 1.86 -1.40 -17.06
C PHE A 128 1.30 -0.55 -15.90
N VAL A 129 0.84 0.66 -16.21
CA VAL A 129 0.22 1.60 -15.26
C VAL A 129 -1.19 1.15 -14.86
N SER A 130 -1.91 0.48 -15.77
CA SER A 130 -3.30 0.05 -15.60
C SER A 130 -3.57 -1.20 -14.74
N PRO A 131 -2.61 -2.04 -14.28
CA PRO A 131 -2.94 -3.22 -13.48
C PRO A 131 -3.73 -2.91 -12.22
N CYS A 132 -3.56 -1.73 -11.64
CA CYS A 132 -4.32 -1.34 -10.46
C CYS A 132 -5.80 -1.09 -10.74
N ASP A 133 -6.17 -0.66 -11.95
CA ASP A 133 -7.57 -0.52 -12.35
C ASP A 133 -8.26 -1.88 -12.48
N ARG A 134 -7.49 -2.93 -12.80
CA ARG A 134 -7.97 -4.32 -12.86
C ARG A 134 -8.04 -5.02 -11.50
N CYS A 135 -7.30 -4.56 -10.50
CA CYS A 135 -7.30 -5.15 -9.15
C CYS A 135 -8.59 -4.85 -8.36
N GLY A 136 -9.50 -4.00 -8.90
CA GLY A 136 -10.66 -3.52 -8.15
C GLY A 136 -10.23 -2.70 -6.93
N ASP A 137 -11.18 -2.36 -6.08
CA ASP A 137 -10.91 -1.60 -4.85
C ASP A 137 -10.49 -2.48 -3.67
N HIS A 138 -10.41 -3.80 -3.88
CA HIS A 138 -10.06 -4.79 -2.86
C HIS A 138 -8.88 -5.64 -3.29
N LEU A 139 -7.94 -5.90 -2.36
CA LEU A 139 -6.79 -6.78 -2.57
C LEU A 139 -6.57 -7.68 -1.37
N ASP A 140 -6.58 -8.99 -1.60
CA ASP A 140 -6.20 -10.00 -0.62
C ASP A 140 -4.77 -10.50 -0.83
N MET A 141 -4.05 -10.59 0.27
CA MET A 141 -2.70 -11.16 0.34
C MET A 141 -2.62 -12.24 1.42
N LYS A 142 -1.74 -13.20 1.23
CA LYS A 142 -1.33 -14.12 2.29
C LYS A 142 -0.06 -13.59 2.93
N ILE A 143 -0.04 -13.52 4.28
CA ILE A 143 1.14 -13.07 5.01
C ILE A 143 1.63 -14.16 5.97
N LYS A 144 2.94 -14.21 6.13
CA LYS A 144 3.60 -15.08 7.09
C LYS A 144 4.63 -14.27 7.87
N MET A 145 4.35 -14.03 9.15
CA MET A 145 5.33 -13.46 10.06
C MET A 145 6.47 -14.46 10.30
N LYS A 146 7.70 -14.04 10.05
CA LYS A 146 8.92 -14.81 10.34
C LYS A 146 9.52 -14.42 11.69
N SER A 147 9.30 -13.17 12.09
CA SER A 147 9.66 -12.60 13.38
C SER A 147 8.83 -11.32 13.61
N PRO A 148 8.89 -10.66 14.76
CA PRO A 148 8.21 -9.38 15.00
C PRO A 148 8.57 -8.26 14.00
N THR A 149 9.72 -8.40 13.32
CA THR A 149 10.25 -7.39 12.39
C THR A 149 10.42 -7.91 10.95
N ARG A 150 10.00 -9.13 10.65
CA ARG A 150 10.14 -9.72 9.30
C ARG A 150 8.91 -10.52 8.91
N MET A 151 8.41 -10.28 7.69
CA MET A 151 7.31 -11.06 7.12
C MET A 151 7.54 -11.32 5.63
N THR A 152 6.80 -12.29 5.11
CA THR A 152 6.62 -12.47 3.67
C THR A 152 5.17 -12.22 3.32
N ASN A 153 4.95 -11.51 2.22
CA ASN A 153 3.62 -11.31 1.63
C ASN A 153 3.56 -12.06 0.31
N PHE A 154 2.45 -12.71 0.06
CA PHE A 154 2.13 -13.30 -1.24
C PHE A 154 0.90 -12.60 -1.79
N ASN A 155 1.07 -11.87 -2.90
CA ASN A 155 -0.03 -11.26 -3.62
C ASN A 155 -0.81 -12.34 -4.37
N THR A 156 -2.08 -12.54 -4.02
CA THR A 156 -2.92 -13.60 -4.60
C THR A 156 -3.30 -13.31 -6.05
N TYR A 157 -3.22 -12.06 -6.48
CA TYR A 157 -3.52 -11.62 -7.84
C TYR A 157 -2.30 -11.74 -8.76
N THR A 158 -1.18 -11.07 -8.43
CA THR A 158 0.05 -11.09 -9.27
C THR A 158 0.87 -12.37 -9.10
N LYS A 159 0.58 -13.19 -8.08
CA LYS A 159 1.34 -14.40 -7.70
C LYS A 159 2.78 -14.12 -7.27
N GLU A 160 3.07 -12.89 -6.91
CA GLU A 160 4.39 -12.47 -6.48
C GLU A 160 4.55 -12.58 -4.96
N THR A 161 5.77 -12.80 -4.55
CA THR A 161 6.15 -12.84 -3.13
C THR A 161 7.08 -11.69 -2.82
N SER A 162 6.73 -10.90 -1.80
CA SER A 162 7.61 -9.88 -1.25
C SER A 162 8.18 -10.28 0.11
N GLN A 163 9.40 -9.81 0.36
CA GLN A 163 10.05 -9.91 1.67
C GLN A 163 10.02 -8.56 2.34
N CYS A 164 9.40 -8.48 3.51
CA CYS A 164 9.21 -7.24 4.22
C CYS A 164 10.00 -7.21 5.52
N ARG A 165 10.53 -6.04 5.85
CA ARG A 165 11.19 -5.73 7.11
C ARG A 165 10.55 -4.52 7.76
N LYS A 166 10.26 -4.61 9.05
CA LYS A 166 9.79 -3.47 9.85
C LYS A 166 10.96 -2.51 10.09
N LEU A 167 10.68 -1.24 9.94
CA LEU A 167 11.66 -0.17 10.18
C LEU A 167 11.65 0.24 11.64
N GLY A 168 12.82 0.58 12.18
CA GLY A 168 12.93 1.25 13.46
C GLY A 168 12.40 2.68 13.40
N VAL A 169 12.14 3.28 14.55
CA VAL A 169 11.67 4.67 14.64
C VAL A 169 12.69 5.60 13.98
N GLY A 170 12.25 6.35 12.97
CA GLY A 170 13.11 7.27 12.22
C GLY A 170 14.10 6.61 11.24
N GLU A 171 14.09 5.28 11.13
CA GLU A 171 14.94 4.57 10.17
C GLU A 171 14.50 4.84 8.73
N LYS A 172 15.44 5.23 7.87
CA LYS A 172 15.20 5.48 6.44
C LYS A 172 16.26 4.78 5.60
N THR A 173 15.85 3.72 4.91
CA THR A 173 16.70 3.06 3.91
C THR A 173 16.89 3.95 2.67
N LYS A 174 17.81 3.57 1.76
CA LYS A 174 18.00 4.29 0.49
C LYS A 174 16.72 4.28 -0.37
N GLU A 175 15.98 3.17 -0.35
CA GLU A 175 14.72 3.02 -1.08
C GLU A 175 13.64 3.95 -0.50
N VAL A 176 13.49 3.99 0.82
CA VAL A 176 12.55 4.91 1.50
C VAL A 176 12.87 6.37 1.17
N LYS A 177 14.15 6.76 1.23
CA LYS A 177 14.60 8.12 0.86
C LYS A 177 14.26 8.45 -0.60
N LEU A 178 14.46 7.48 -1.50
CA LEU A 178 14.12 7.66 -2.92
C LEU A 178 12.60 7.81 -3.11
N ILE A 179 11.79 6.96 -2.48
CA ILE A 179 10.33 7.03 -2.52
C ILE A 179 9.85 8.39 -2.01
N GLU A 180 10.32 8.83 -0.84
CA GLU A 180 9.95 10.12 -0.26
C GLU A 180 10.33 11.31 -1.16
N LYS A 181 11.52 11.25 -1.77
CA LYS A 181 11.96 12.26 -2.74
C LYS A 181 10.99 12.33 -3.93
N LEU A 182 10.66 11.19 -4.53
CA LEU A 182 9.74 11.13 -5.67
C LEU A 182 8.33 11.58 -5.32
N VAL A 183 7.83 11.22 -4.13
CA VAL A 183 6.53 11.70 -3.63
C VAL A 183 6.53 13.23 -3.51
N LYS A 184 7.61 13.83 -3.00
CA LYS A 184 7.74 15.29 -2.91
C LYS A 184 7.78 15.96 -4.28
N GLU A 185 8.47 15.37 -5.25
CA GLU A 185 8.65 15.93 -6.61
C GLU A 185 7.41 15.75 -7.50
N LYS A 186 6.72 14.62 -7.38
CA LYS A 186 5.61 14.23 -8.27
C LYS A 186 4.22 14.50 -7.68
N GLY A 187 4.15 14.89 -6.42
CA GLY A 187 2.91 15.10 -5.67
C GLY A 187 2.52 13.88 -4.83
N SER A 188 1.74 14.13 -3.78
CA SER A 188 1.18 13.11 -2.87
C SER A 188 -0.35 13.08 -2.95
N ILE A 189 -0.95 11.94 -2.63
CA ILE A 189 -2.39 11.78 -2.37
C ILE A 189 -2.76 12.20 -0.96
#